data_6174d5054de6652c99b757c869271e36
#
_entry.id   6174d5054de6652c99b757c869271e36
#
_cell.length_a   1.000
_cell.length_b   1.000
_cell.length_c   1.000
_cell.angle_alpha   90.00
_cell.angle_beta   90.00
_cell.angle_gamma   90.00
#
_symmetry.space_group_name_H-M   'P 1'
#
loop_
_entity.id
_entity.type
_entity.pdbx_description
1 polymer ?
#
loop_
_entity_poly.entity_id
_entity_poly.type
_entity_poly.pdbx_seq_one_letter_code
_entity_poly.pdbx_strand_id
1 'polypeptide(L)'
;MKKGVVILGSLILGLAFCVPAVAQPSSKAVETIVIDNFDTDMEWSWAVQSSRFIAEGYPILKKFEGIPNSLIPYHKDSDPAAMVLGVKAKYDRKGDNWFEVYPSKDDAAYEIPFVGTVTQVDFWVWGANYNYRLEILVRDADGRVHSLKAGNLMFNGWRNVVVNIPGYIRQHSRM
;
A
#
# COMPACT_ATOMS: atom_id res chain seq x y z
N MET A 1 -38.42 -82.09 20.73
CA MET A 1 -37.07 -81.61 20.89
C MET A 1 -37.02 -80.15 20.40
N LYS A 2 -37.05 -79.16 21.33
CA LYS A 2 -36.99 -77.74 20.98
C LYS A 2 -35.57 -77.24 21.27
N LYS A 3 -34.89 -76.74 20.27
CA LYS A 3 -33.56 -76.16 20.38
C LYS A 3 -33.74 -74.69 20.76
N GLY A 4 -33.29 -74.33 21.96
CA GLY A 4 -33.21 -72.91 22.33
C GLY A 4 -32.01 -72.19 21.72
N VAL A 5 -32.24 -71.01 21.16
CA VAL A 5 -31.23 -70.12 20.66
C VAL A 5 -30.96 -69.11 21.76
N VAL A 6 -29.71 -69.04 22.22
CA VAL A 6 -29.19 -68.02 23.14
C VAL A 6 -28.62 -66.89 22.31
N ILE A 7 -29.25 -65.71 22.40
CA ILE A 7 -28.72 -64.49 21.77
C ILE A 7 -27.88 -63.75 22.82
N LEU A 8 -26.54 -63.74 22.59
CA LEU A 8 -25.61 -62.95 23.40
C LEU A 8 -25.60 -61.48 22.87
N GLY A 9 -26.23 -60.58 23.62
CA GLY A 9 -26.22 -59.17 23.30
C GLY A 9 -24.88 -58.54 23.74
N SER A 10 -24.06 -58.15 22.79
CA SER A 10 -22.86 -57.37 23.06
C SER A 10 -23.23 -55.89 23.29
N LEU A 11 -23.06 -55.41 24.51
CA LEU A 11 -23.18 -54.00 24.88
C LEU A 11 -21.91 -53.27 24.47
N ILE A 12 -21.92 -52.52 23.33
CA ILE A 12 -20.83 -51.65 22.92
C ILE A 12 -20.99 -50.34 23.67
N LEU A 13 -20.14 -50.13 24.69
CA LEU A 13 -20.04 -48.86 25.41
C LEU A 13 -19.22 -47.89 24.56
N GLY A 14 -19.88 -46.99 23.80
CA GLY A 14 -19.24 -45.95 23.02
C GLY A 14 -18.66 -44.87 23.92
N LEU A 15 -17.34 -44.84 24.11
CA LEU A 15 -16.65 -43.70 24.68
C LEU A 15 -16.68 -42.55 23.66
N ALA A 16 -17.51 -41.53 23.89
CA ALA A 16 -17.47 -40.29 23.16
C ALA A 16 -16.23 -39.49 23.62
N PHE A 17 -15.18 -39.52 22.81
CA PHE A 17 -14.07 -38.57 22.96
C PHE A 17 -14.54 -37.17 22.55
N CYS A 18 -14.84 -36.30 23.53
CA CYS A 18 -14.94 -34.87 23.31
C CYS A 18 -13.52 -34.35 23.03
N VAL A 19 -13.19 -34.18 21.76
CA VAL A 19 -11.99 -33.43 21.33
C VAL A 19 -12.32 -31.96 21.55
N PRO A 20 -11.58 -31.22 22.42
CA PRO A 20 -11.79 -29.79 22.52
C PRO A 20 -11.47 -29.16 21.15
N ALA A 21 -12.46 -28.50 20.56
CA ALA A 21 -12.23 -27.69 19.37
C ALA A 21 -11.24 -26.56 19.74
N VAL A 22 -9.98 -26.72 19.36
CA VAL A 22 -9.02 -25.65 19.43
C VAL A 22 -9.48 -24.62 18.42
N ALA A 23 -10.02 -23.49 18.91
CA ALA A 23 -10.34 -22.34 18.07
C ALA A 23 -9.05 -21.93 17.35
N GLN A 24 -8.99 -22.14 16.04
CA GLN A 24 -7.92 -21.59 15.23
C GLN A 24 -8.00 -20.07 15.35
N PRO A 25 -6.87 -19.37 15.61
CA PRO A 25 -6.88 -17.92 15.56
C PRO A 25 -7.33 -17.53 14.16
N SER A 26 -8.42 -16.78 14.07
CA SER A 26 -8.87 -16.21 12.80
C SER A 26 -7.72 -15.37 12.26
N SER A 27 -7.06 -15.82 11.19
CA SER A 27 -6.14 -14.99 10.44
C SER A 27 -6.97 -13.80 9.95
N LYS A 28 -6.69 -12.59 10.48
CA LYS A 28 -7.26 -11.38 9.89
C LYS A 28 -6.78 -11.34 8.45
N ALA A 29 -7.71 -11.50 7.52
CA ALA A 29 -7.41 -11.33 6.12
C ALA A 29 -6.89 -9.89 5.93
N VAL A 30 -5.70 -9.75 5.38
CA VAL A 30 -5.16 -8.44 4.99
C VAL A 30 -5.72 -8.15 3.61
N GLU A 31 -6.45 -7.05 3.50
CA GLU A 31 -7.00 -6.57 2.24
C GLU A 31 -6.06 -5.52 1.65
N THR A 32 -5.84 -5.58 0.34
CA THR A 32 -5.09 -4.57 -0.40
C THR A 32 -6.07 -3.60 -1.06
N ILE A 33 -5.93 -2.32 -0.75
CA ILE A 33 -6.71 -1.23 -1.35
C ILE A 33 -5.78 -0.42 -2.26
N VAL A 34 -6.08 -0.38 -3.55
CA VAL A 34 -5.36 0.46 -4.51
C VAL A 34 -5.82 1.90 -4.34
N ILE A 35 -4.87 2.80 -4.05
CA ILE A 35 -5.14 4.24 -3.94
C ILE A 35 -5.25 4.86 -5.33
N ASP A 36 -4.26 4.64 -6.18
CA ASP A 36 -4.23 5.11 -7.56
C ASP A 36 -3.31 4.21 -8.39
N ASN A 37 -3.78 3.75 -9.52
CA ASN A 37 -2.99 3.03 -10.52
C ASN A 37 -2.59 3.92 -11.70
N PHE A 38 -2.99 5.20 -11.68
CA PHE A 38 -2.77 6.23 -12.69
C PHE A 38 -3.46 6.02 -14.04
N ASP A 39 -4.17 4.92 -14.24
CA ASP A 39 -4.81 4.54 -15.50
C ASP A 39 -6.14 5.27 -15.74
N THR A 40 -6.79 5.71 -14.68
CA THR A 40 -8.08 6.40 -14.72
C THR A 40 -8.01 7.78 -14.08
N ASP A 41 -8.91 8.65 -14.48
CA ASP A 41 -9.04 9.96 -13.83
C ASP A 41 -9.86 9.82 -12.55
N MET A 42 -9.41 10.50 -11.50
CA MET A 42 -10.02 10.54 -10.18
C MET A 42 -10.68 11.91 -9.95
N GLU A 43 -11.47 12.05 -8.89
CA GLU A 43 -12.02 13.34 -8.46
C GLU A 43 -10.96 14.34 -7.95
N TRP A 44 -9.74 13.88 -7.81
CA TRP A 44 -8.56 14.62 -7.37
C TRP A 44 -7.39 14.30 -8.32
N SER A 45 -6.38 15.12 -8.31
CA SER A 45 -5.18 14.95 -9.13
C SER A 45 -3.93 15.02 -8.28
N TRP A 46 -2.81 14.57 -8.84
CA TRP A 46 -1.51 14.77 -8.22
C TRP A 46 -0.98 16.16 -8.54
N ALA A 47 -0.44 16.83 -7.54
CA ALA A 47 0.29 18.08 -7.66
C ALA A 47 1.72 17.91 -7.14
N VAL A 48 2.58 18.87 -7.45
CA VAL A 48 3.97 18.85 -7.02
C VAL A 48 4.39 20.21 -6.51
N GLN A 49 5.09 20.21 -5.38
CA GLN A 49 5.77 21.38 -4.84
C GLN A 49 7.24 21.08 -4.61
N SER A 50 8.06 22.10 -4.43
CA SER A 50 9.51 21.95 -4.31
C SER A 50 10.16 23.02 -3.46
N SER A 51 11.42 22.79 -3.13
CA SER A 51 12.25 23.80 -2.48
C SER A 51 12.45 25.02 -3.37
N ARG A 52 12.80 26.15 -2.76
CA ARG A 52 13.09 27.43 -3.45
C ARG A 52 14.26 27.40 -4.42
N PHE A 53 15.04 26.32 -4.46
CA PHE A 53 16.20 26.15 -5.32
C PHE A 53 15.87 25.45 -6.63
N ILE A 54 14.60 25.23 -6.90
CA ILE A 54 14.15 24.65 -8.17
C ILE A 54 14.45 25.62 -9.31
N ALA A 55 14.93 25.10 -10.43
CA ALA A 55 15.17 25.88 -11.63
C ALA A 55 13.84 26.33 -12.26
N GLU A 56 13.89 27.44 -13.00
CA GLU A 56 12.72 27.94 -13.73
C GLU A 56 12.13 26.87 -14.66
N GLY A 57 10.81 26.77 -14.71
CA GLY A 57 10.08 25.76 -15.49
C GLY A 57 10.03 24.37 -14.85
N TYR A 58 10.50 24.21 -13.61
CA TYR A 58 10.44 22.96 -12.84
C TYR A 58 9.76 23.19 -11.48
N PRO A 59 9.25 22.12 -10.81
CA PRO A 59 9.20 20.73 -11.26
C PRO A 59 8.14 20.52 -12.34
N ILE A 60 8.32 19.49 -13.19
CA ILE A 60 7.33 19.06 -14.18
C ILE A 60 6.73 17.75 -13.69
N LEU A 61 5.42 17.72 -13.55
CA LEU A 61 4.63 16.54 -13.21
C LEU A 61 3.79 16.13 -14.41
N LYS A 62 3.87 14.88 -14.84
CA LYS A 62 3.13 14.39 -16.00
C LYS A 62 2.92 12.87 -15.93
N LYS A 63 1.75 12.40 -16.41
CA LYS A 63 1.50 10.98 -16.66
C LYS A 63 2.19 10.54 -17.97
N PHE A 64 2.73 9.33 -17.97
CA PHE A 64 3.38 8.69 -19.12
C PHE A 64 2.87 7.27 -19.26
N GLU A 65 2.81 6.78 -20.49
CA GLU A 65 2.61 5.35 -20.72
C GLU A 65 3.79 4.56 -20.17
N GLY A 66 3.49 3.52 -19.44
CA GLY A 66 4.50 2.64 -18.86
C GLY A 66 3.93 1.76 -17.76
N ILE A 67 4.62 0.66 -17.50
CA ILE A 67 4.27 -0.29 -16.45
C ILE A 67 5.55 -0.87 -15.87
N PRO A 68 5.65 -1.06 -14.54
CA PRO A 68 6.74 -1.84 -13.95
C PRO A 68 6.82 -3.23 -14.57
N ASN A 69 8.01 -3.65 -14.99
CA ASN A 69 8.22 -4.91 -15.71
C ASN A 69 7.61 -6.13 -15.00
N SER A 70 7.63 -6.13 -13.68
CA SER A 70 7.05 -7.20 -12.85
C SER A 70 5.52 -7.24 -12.90
N LEU A 71 4.86 -6.17 -13.33
CA LEU A 71 3.40 -6.07 -13.45
C LEU A 71 2.90 -6.38 -14.86
N ILE A 72 3.78 -6.39 -15.87
CA ILE A 72 3.42 -6.70 -17.27
C ILE A 72 2.59 -7.99 -17.41
N PRO A 73 2.93 -9.11 -16.74
CA PRO A 73 2.18 -10.36 -16.88
C PRO A 73 0.74 -10.30 -16.35
N TYR A 74 0.42 -9.30 -15.53
CA TYR A 74 -0.90 -9.09 -14.93
C TYR A 74 -1.75 -8.08 -15.69
N HIS A 75 -1.14 -7.31 -16.62
CA HIS A 75 -1.82 -6.37 -17.48
C HIS A 75 -2.42 -7.11 -18.70
N LYS A 76 -3.71 -6.88 -18.98
CA LYS A 76 -4.43 -7.52 -20.10
C LYS A 76 -4.62 -6.51 -21.22
N ASP A 77 -4.72 -7.00 -22.45
CA ASP A 77 -4.98 -6.15 -23.62
C ASP A 77 -6.33 -5.40 -23.54
N SER A 78 -7.27 -5.90 -22.73
CA SER A 78 -8.56 -5.26 -22.47
C SER A 78 -8.49 -4.15 -21.43
N ASP A 79 -7.38 -4.03 -20.69
CA ASP A 79 -7.22 -3.04 -19.65
C ASP A 79 -6.89 -1.66 -20.27
N PRO A 80 -7.19 -0.55 -19.60
CA PRO A 80 -6.73 0.77 -20.03
C PRO A 80 -5.21 0.79 -20.22
N ALA A 81 -4.73 1.69 -21.06
CA ALA A 81 -3.28 1.89 -21.22
C ALA A 81 -2.65 2.12 -19.84
N ALA A 82 -1.65 1.31 -19.50
CA ALA A 82 -0.96 1.45 -18.22
C ALA A 82 -0.21 2.78 -18.18
N MET A 83 -0.44 3.53 -17.11
CA MET A 83 0.15 4.85 -16.91
C MET A 83 1.03 4.88 -15.67
N VAL A 84 1.99 5.76 -15.66
CA VAL A 84 2.84 6.07 -14.51
C VAL A 84 2.93 7.57 -14.32
N LEU A 85 3.08 8.00 -13.07
CA LEU A 85 3.31 9.40 -12.74
C LEU A 85 4.81 9.70 -12.77
N GLY A 86 5.22 10.61 -13.62
CA GLY A 86 6.61 11.06 -13.71
C GLY A 86 6.81 12.46 -13.16
N VAL A 87 7.88 12.63 -12.38
CA VAL A 87 8.33 13.94 -11.90
C VAL A 87 9.72 14.22 -12.45
N LYS A 88 9.91 15.41 -13.05
CA LYS A 88 11.21 15.90 -13.46
C LYS A 88 11.54 17.17 -12.67
N ALA A 89 12.61 17.11 -11.90
CA ALA A 89 13.12 18.23 -11.12
C ALA A 89 14.53 18.61 -11.57
N LYS A 90 14.83 19.90 -11.53
CA LYS A 90 16.16 20.46 -11.76
C LYS A 90 16.40 21.56 -10.74
N TYR A 91 17.58 21.60 -10.16
CA TYR A 91 17.93 22.57 -9.14
C TYR A 91 19.11 23.42 -9.60
N ASP A 92 19.04 24.72 -9.34
CA ASP A 92 20.07 25.68 -9.77
C ASP A 92 21.31 25.66 -8.90
N ARG A 93 21.18 25.16 -7.68
CA ARG A 93 22.29 25.11 -6.73
C ARG A 93 22.19 23.93 -5.77
N LYS A 94 23.29 23.61 -5.13
CA LYS A 94 23.33 22.67 -4.01
C LYS A 94 22.69 23.33 -2.78
N GLY A 95 21.84 22.60 -2.10
CA GLY A 95 21.15 23.06 -0.90
C GLY A 95 20.21 21.98 -0.40
N ASP A 96 19.23 22.38 0.38
CA ASP A 96 18.12 21.51 0.77
C ASP A 96 17.14 21.39 -0.40
N ASN A 97 17.49 20.49 -1.34
CA ASN A 97 16.77 20.26 -2.58
C ASN A 97 15.78 19.12 -2.37
N TRP A 98 14.51 19.44 -2.47
CA TRP A 98 13.42 18.48 -2.36
C TRP A 98 12.27 18.84 -3.30
N PHE A 99 11.48 17.87 -3.64
CA PHE A 99 10.13 18.04 -4.15
C PHE A 99 9.20 17.07 -3.44
N GLU A 100 7.95 17.43 -3.36
CA GLU A 100 6.88 16.65 -2.76
C GLU A 100 5.75 16.51 -3.78
N VAL A 101 5.30 15.29 -3.98
CA VAL A 101 4.10 14.96 -4.76
C VAL A 101 2.96 14.71 -3.79
N TYR A 102 1.87 15.42 -3.96
CA TYR A 102 0.74 15.37 -3.06
C TYR A 102 -0.59 15.38 -3.81
N PRO A 103 -1.66 14.80 -3.24
CA PRO A 103 -2.99 14.90 -3.83
C PRO A 103 -3.52 16.32 -3.76
N SER A 104 -4.24 16.76 -4.81
CA SER A 104 -4.87 18.07 -4.91
C SER A 104 -6.29 17.92 -5.43
N LYS A 105 -7.23 18.66 -4.85
CA LYS A 105 -8.62 18.75 -5.28
C LYS A 105 -9.04 20.21 -5.22
N ASP A 106 -9.69 20.71 -6.28
CA ASP A 106 -10.15 22.11 -6.37
C ASP A 106 -9.03 23.13 -6.09
N ASP A 107 -7.84 22.90 -6.64
CA ASP A 107 -6.62 23.70 -6.48
C ASP A 107 -6.09 23.81 -5.03
N ALA A 108 -6.59 22.97 -4.13
CA ALA A 108 -6.12 22.88 -2.75
C ALA A 108 -5.49 21.53 -2.45
N ALA A 109 -4.56 21.51 -1.49
CA ALA A 109 -4.02 20.24 -1.00
C ALA A 109 -5.14 19.38 -0.43
N TYR A 110 -5.17 18.12 -0.87
CA TYR A 110 -6.16 17.12 -0.47
C TYR A 110 -5.45 15.96 0.23
N GLU A 111 -6.06 15.41 1.26
CA GLU A 111 -5.52 14.24 1.94
C GLU A 111 -6.41 13.03 1.64
N ILE A 112 -5.81 11.97 1.10
CA ILE A 112 -6.53 10.72 0.80
C ILE A 112 -6.76 9.98 2.13
N PRO A 113 -8.01 9.80 2.57
CA PRO A 113 -8.28 9.09 3.81
C PRO A 113 -8.00 7.60 3.65
N PHE A 114 -7.26 7.02 4.59
CA PHE A 114 -7.09 5.58 4.66
C PHE A 114 -8.35 4.92 5.25
N VAL A 115 -8.77 3.82 4.63
CA VAL A 115 -9.90 3.03 5.09
C VAL A 115 -9.43 1.96 6.07
N GLY A 116 -10.03 1.92 7.27
CA GLY A 116 -9.69 0.92 8.29
C GLY A 116 -8.34 1.17 8.96
N THR A 117 -7.72 0.12 9.48
CA THR A 117 -6.38 0.17 10.08
C THR A 117 -5.35 -0.28 9.05
N VAL A 118 -4.51 0.64 8.62
CA VAL A 118 -3.46 0.38 7.64
C VAL A 118 -2.19 -0.10 8.35
N THR A 119 -1.65 -1.20 7.90
CA THR A 119 -0.40 -1.77 8.44
C THR A 119 0.81 -1.40 7.60
N GLN A 120 0.60 -1.21 6.30
CA GLN A 120 1.68 -0.83 5.38
C GLN A 120 1.11 -0.08 4.17
N VAL A 121 1.96 0.71 3.54
CA VAL A 121 1.74 1.34 2.25
C VAL A 121 2.83 0.86 1.31
N ASP A 122 2.46 0.47 0.09
CA ASP A 122 3.43 0.09 -0.93
C ASP A 122 3.19 0.86 -2.24
N PHE A 123 4.25 1.01 -3.00
CA PHE A 123 4.19 1.65 -4.30
C PHE A 123 5.40 1.26 -5.15
N TRP A 124 5.23 1.34 -6.46
CA TRP A 124 6.33 1.17 -7.40
C TRP A 124 6.99 2.51 -7.69
N VAL A 125 8.32 2.52 -7.66
CA VAL A 125 9.10 3.71 -7.97
C VAL A 125 10.25 3.37 -8.91
N TRP A 126 10.47 4.24 -9.90
CA TRP A 126 11.63 4.16 -10.79
C TRP A 126 12.79 4.93 -10.17
N GLY A 127 13.90 4.22 -9.91
CA GLY A 127 15.16 4.82 -9.53
C GLY A 127 16.07 5.05 -10.74
N ALA A 128 16.79 6.16 -10.71
CA ALA A 128 17.80 6.51 -11.73
C ALA A 128 19.18 6.72 -11.10
N ASN A 129 19.46 5.99 -10.04
CA ASN A 129 20.72 6.01 -9.27
C ASN A 129 21.09 7.39 -8.70
N TYR A 130 20.10 8.20 -8.37
CA TYR A 130 20.32 9.45 -7.66
C TYR A 130 20.29 9.28 -6.15
N ASN A 131 21.18 9.94 -5.43
CA ASN A 131 21.25 9.90 -3.98
C ASN A 131 20.20 10.83 -3.35
N TYR A 132 18.93 10.53 -3.58
CA TYR A 132 17.81 11.18 -2.89
C TYR A 132 17.16 10.22 -1.91
N ARG A 133 16.79 10.73 -0.74
CA ARG A 133 15.95 10.00 0.22
C ARG A 133 14.51 10.04 -0.26
N LEU A 134 13.82 8.93 -0.05
CA LEU A 134 12.41 8.78 -0.32
C LEU A 134 11.67 8.66 1.01
N GLU A 135 10.65 9.48 1.18
CA GLU A 135 9.83 9.52 2.40
C GLU A 135 8.36 9.59 2.00
N ILE A 136 7.48 9.03 2.82
CA ILE A 136 6.04 9.25 2.72
C ILE A 136 5.56 10.05 3.93
N LEU A 137 4.65 10.96 3.70
CA LEU A 137 4.04 11.76 4.75
C LEU A 137 2.64 11.23 5.02
N VAL A 138 2.36 10.95 6.29
CA VAL A 138 1.03 10.50 6.73
C VAL A 138 0.57 11.35 7.90
N ARG A 139 -0.73 11.70 7.92
CA ARG A 139 -1.34 12.41 9.04
C ARG A 139 -2.06 11.43 9.94
N ASP A 140 -1.80 11.49 11.22
CA ASP A 140 -2.48 10.67 12.21
C ASP A 140 -3.86 11.23 12.62
N ALA A 141 -4.59 10.45 13.42
CA ALA A 141 -5.93 10.85 13.91
C ALA A 141 -5.92 12.05 14.88
N ASP A 142 -4.75 12.48 15.36
CA ASP A 142 -4.56 13.70 16.16
C ASP A 142 -4.19 14.91 15.30
N GLY A 143 -4.09 14.74 13.97
CA GLY A 143 -3.71 15.77 13.01
C GLY A 143 -2.20 16.00 12.87
N ARG A 144 -1.35 15.15 13.46
CA ARG A 144 0.11 15.27 13.35
C ARG A 144 0.60 14.58 12.09
N VAL A 145 1.50 15.25 11.38
CA VAL A 145 2.17 14.68 10.21
C VAL A 145 3.42 13.91 10.64
N HIS A 146 3.53 12.70 10.15
CA HIS A 146 4.69 11.82 10.36
C HIS A 146 5.39 11.58 9.02
N SER A 147 6.72 11.76 9.00
CA SER A 147 7.54 11.35 7.87
C SER A 147 8.04 9.93 8.09
N LEU A 148 7.72 9.03 7.18
CA LEU A 148 8.14 7.64 7.20
C LEU A 148 9.19 7.40 6.11
N LYS A 149 10.33 6.82 6.51
CA LYS A 149 11.41 6.52 5.59
C LYS A 149 11.01 5.39 4.64
N ALA A 150 11.03 5.68 3.35
CA ALA A 150 10.76 4.72 2.28
C ALA A 150 12.05 4.24 1.58
N GLY A 151 13.21 4.77 1.94
CA GLY A 151 14.50 4.36 1.38
C GLY A 151 15.18 5.48 0.60
N ASN A 152 15.81 5.11 -0.52
CA ASN A 152 16.50 6.05 -1.41
C ASN A 152 16.31 5.63 -2.88
N LEU A 153 16.68 6.52 -3.81
CA LEU A 153 16.61 6.30 -5.26
C LEU A 153 17.95 5.85 -5.88
N MET A 154 18.88 5.30 -5.07
CA MET A 154 20.19 4.82 -5.52
C MET A 154 20.09 3.41 -6.13
N PHE A 155 19.23 3.25 -7.12
CA PHE A 155 19.09 2.03 -7.91
C PHE A 155 18.61 2.40 -9.32
N ASN A 156 18.76 1.49 -10.26
CA ASN A 156 18.25 1.64 -11.62
C ASN A 156 17.02 0.76 -11.84
N GLY A 157 15.99 1.35 -12.46
CA GLY A 157 14.78 0.64 -12.83
C GLY A 157 13.68 0.67 -11.77
N TRP A 158 12.68 -0.18 -11.95
CA TRP A 158 11.52 -0.28 -11.08
C TRP A 158 11.79 -1.10 -9.82
N ARG A 159 11.30 -0.59 -8.70
CA ARG A 159 11.30 -1.29 -7.41
C ARG A 159 9.98 -1.08 -6.70
N ASN A 160 9.41 -2.15 -6.16
CA ASN A 160 8.33 -2.03 -5.18
C ASN A 160 8.93 -1.65 -3.83
N VAL A 161 8.43 -0.57 -3.26
CA VAL A 161 8.83 -0.05 -1.95
C VAL A 161 7.69 -0.25 -0.98
N VAL A 162 7.95 -0.95 0.10
CA VAL A 162 6.98 -1.24 1.17
C VAL A 162 7.37 -0.47 2.42
N VAL A 163 6.44 0.30 2.95
CA VAL A 163 6.62 1.11 4.17
C VAL A 163 5.61 0.66 5.21
N ASN A 164 6.09 0.13 6.32
CA ASN A 164 5.22 -0.23 7.43
C ASN A 164 4.76 1.01 8.19
N ILE A 165 3.50 1.05 8.58
CA ILE A 165 2.96 2.09 9.44
C ILE A 165 3.26 1.71 10.89
N PRO A 166 4.10 2.48 11.60
CA PRO A 166 4.45 2.17 12.99
C PRO A 166 3.24 2.21 13.92
N GLY A 167 3.20 1.30 14.89
CA GLY A 167 2.06 1.19 15.81
C GLY A 167 1.85 2.41 16.75
N TYR A 168 2.83 3.31 16.85
CA TYR A 168 2.66 4.57 17.59
C TYR A 168 1.89 5.63 16.81
N ILE A 169 1.72 5.47 15.49
CA ILE A 169 0.91 6.36 14.67
C ILE A 169 -0.55 6.01 14.89
N ARG A 170 -1.27 6.96 15.48
CA ARG A 170 -2.65 6.75 15.85
C ARG A 170 -3.57 6.88 14.64
N GLN A 171 -4.30 5.82 14.33
CA GLN A 171 -5.16 5.75 13.16
C GLN A 171 -6.64 5.95 13.45
N HIS A 172 -7.04 5.98 14.72
CA HIS A 172 -8.43 6.16 15.14
C HIS A 172 -8.55 7.23 16.20
N SER A 173 -9.61 8.03 16.13
CA SER A 173 -9.96 8.99 17.17
C SER A 173 -10.19 8.29 18.52
N ARG A 174 -9.88 8.94 19.62
CA ARG A 174 -10.35 8.48 20.94
C ARG A 174 -11.86 8.69 20.98
N MET A 175 -12.60 7.61 21.26
CA MET A 175 -14.00 7.72 21.66
C MET A 175 -14.08 8.32 23.04
#